data_44ed8a8e4978c2b65d29f280581508b4
#
_entry.id   44ed8a8e4978c2b65d29f280581508b4
#
_cell.length_a   1.000
_cell.length_b   1.000
_cell.length_c   1.000
_cell.angle_alpha   90.00
_cell.angle_beta   90.00
_cell.angle_gamma   90.00
#
_symmetry.space_group_name_H-M   'P 1'
#
loop_
_entity.id
_entity.type
_entity.pdbx_description
1 polymer ?
#
loop_
_entity_poly.entity_id
_entity_poly.type
_entity_poly.pdbx_seq_one_letter_code
_entity_poly.pdbx_strand_id
1 'polypeptide(L)'
;MIEILGVEKNFNGNIVLRGVDLKIDRGSTCVIIGRSGCGKSVLLKHIVGILKPDKGKIIINSKDIVHLSEEDLNALRLKIGMVFQGGALFDSMTVGENVGFGLIEHNHTSDKELRETIEESLSLVGLSGIASLMPSDLSGGMKKRVALARALCIKPEIILYDEPTTGVDPISADSINELIKNLHDKLNVTSIVVTHDMKSAYRVGDKLAMLYQGKIIAQGSPNEIQKTEDPIVHQFINGLAHGPITET
;
A
#
# COMPACT_ATOMS: atom_id res chain seq x y z
N MET A 1 -5.13 0.85 14.43
CA MET A 1 -6.48 0.81 13.81
C MET A 1 -6.64 2.03 12.92
N ILE A 2 -7.19 1.86 11.73
CA ILE A 2 -7.47 2.95 10.78
C ILE A 2 -8.96 2.93 10.49
N GLU A 3 -9.62 4.09 10.61
CA GLU A 3 -11.03 4.27 10.27
C GLU A 3 -11.18 5.38 9.24
N ILE A 4 -11.83 5.07 8.14
CA ILE A 4 -12.19 5.99 7.06
C ILE A 4 -13.71 6.15 7.14
N LEU A 5 -14.18 7.37 7.34
CA LEU A 5 -15.59 7.66 7.64
C LEU A 5 -16.11 8.70 6.65
N GLY A 6 -16.98 8.27 5.74
CA GLY A 6 -17.67 9.12 4.79
C GLY A 6 -16.76 9.94 3.88
N VAL A 7 -15.58 9.42 3.51
CA VAL A 7 -14.58 10.18 2.74
C VAL A 7 -15.05 10.43 1.31
N GLU A 8 -15.16 11.72 0.97
CA GLU A 8 -15.46 12.21 -0.39
C GLU A 8 -14.27 12.95 -0.99
N LYS A 9 -14.06 12.78 -2.31
CA LYS A 9 -13.06 13.54 -3.06
C LYS A 9 -13.52 13.84 -4.47
N ASN A 10 -13.41 15.12 -4.83
CA ASN A 10 -13.70 15.63 -6.16
C ASN A 10 -12.46 16.32 -6.73
N PHE A 11 -12.15 16.08 -7.98
CA PHE A 11 -11.13 16.78 -8.74
C PHE A 11 -11.78 17.46 -9.94
N ASN A 12 -11.92 18.80 -9.87
CA ASN A 12 -12.46 19.63 -10.96
C ASN A 12 -13.80 19.10 -11.56
N GLY A 13 -14.73 18.71 -10.68
CA GLY A 13 -16.05 18.17 -11.07
C GLY A 13 -16.09 16.65 -11.21
N ASN A 14 -14.95 15.97 -11.27
CA ASN A 14 -14.91 14.51 -11.27
C ASN A 14 -14.88 13.96 -9.84
N ILE A 15 -15.98 13.35 -9.42
CA ILE A 15 -16.10 12.75 -8.08
C ILE A 15 -15.46 11.36 -8.09
N VAL A 16 -14.30 11.24 -7.42
CA VAL A 16 -13.52 10.01 -7.35
C VAL A 16 -13.89 9.15 -6.14
N LEU A 17 -14.11 9.77 -4.98
CA LEU A 17 -14.59 9.10 -3.77
C LEU A 17 -15.94 9.71 -3.36
N ARG A 18 -16.91 8.85 -3.00
CA ARG A 18 -18.33 9.22 -2.82
C ARG A 18 -18.88 8.75 -1.48
N GLY A 19 -18.18 9.06 -0.38
CA GLY A 19 -18.53 8.61 0.94
C GLY A 19 -17.98 7.19 1.21
N VAL A 20 -16.66 7.08 1.25
CA VAL A 20 -15.98 5.81 1.55
C VAL A 20 -15.96 5.58 3.05
N ASP A 21 -16.51 4.43 3.48
CA ASP A 21 -16.44 3.92 4.83
C ASP A 21 -15.63 2.62 4.85
N LEU A 22 -14.54 2.58 5.63
CA LEU A 22 -13.69 1.40 5.75
C LEU A 22 -12.99 1.39 7.11
N LYS A 23 -13.01 0.22 7.76
CA LYS A 23 -12.28 -0.01 9.01
C LYS A 23 -11.22 -1.08 8.81
N ILE A 24 -10.01 -0.79 9.28
CA ILE A 24 -8.85 -1.67 9.18
C ILE A 24 -8.31 -1.88 10.59
N ASP A 25 -8.27 -3.11 11.03
CA ASP A 25 -7.83 -3.47 12.36
C ASP A 25 -6.29 -3.44 12.45
N ARG A 26 -5.77 -3.20 13.64
CA ARG A 26 -4.33 -3.19 13.86
C ARG A 26 -3.74 -4.58 13.64
N GLY A 27 -2.59 -4.64 12.97
CA GLY A 27 -1.92 -5.89 12.68
C GLY A 27 -2.68 -6.79 11.70
N SER A 28 -3.56 -6.24 10.84
CA SER A 28 -4.21 -6.96 9.76
C SER A 28 -3.78 -6.44 8.40
N THR A 29 -3.89 -7.29 7.38
CA THR A 29 -3.74 -6.91 5.98
C THR A 29 -5.10 -6.72 5.33
N CYS A 30 -5.45 -5.45 5.03
CA CYS A 30 -6.65 -5.11 4.28
C CYS A 30 -6.30 -4.88 2.81
N VAL A 31 -6.94 -5.64 1.91
CA VAL A 31 -6.75 -5.47 0.47
C VAL A 31 -7.94 -4.74 -0.14
N ILE A 32 -7.68 -3.61 -0.79
CA ILE A 32 -8.69 -2.85 -1.51
C ILE A 32 -8.59 -3.22 -2.99
N ILE A 33 -9.62 -3.92 -3.47
CA ILE A 33 -9.71 -4.37 -4.85
C ILE A 33 -10.62 -3.44 -5.67
N GLY A 34 -10.45 -3.45 -7.00
CA GLY A 34 -11.29 -2.68 -7.91
C GLY A 34 -10.58 -2.37 -9.23
N ARG A 35 -11.34 -1.92 -10.23
CA ARG A 35 -10.80 -1.60 -11.56
C ARG A 35 -9.73 -0.51 -11.51
N SER A 36 -8.87 -0.48 -12.52
CA SER A 36 -7.94 0.64 -12.71
C SER A 36 -8.72 1.96 -12.83
N GLY A 37 -8.23 3.00 -12.15
CA GLY A 37 -8.88 4.33 -12.14
C GLY A 37 -10.08 4.50 -11.20
N CYS A 38 -10.50 3.49 -10.43
CA CYS A 38 -11.65 3.61 -9.52
C CYS A 38 -11.38 4.41 -8.22
N GLY A 39 -10.14 4.89 -8.00
CA GLY A 39 -9.78 5.72 -6.84
C GLY A 39 -8.93 5.03 -5.76
N LYS A 40 -8.45 3.80 -5.96
CA LYS A 40 -7.65 3.06 -4.95
C LYS A 40 -6.41 3.83 -4.48
N SER A 41 -5.55 4.26 -5.41
CA SER A 41 -4.35 5.05 -5.09
C SER A 41 -4.69 6.44 -4.52
N VAL A 42 -5.84 7.01 -4.92
CA VAL A 42 -6.36 8.26 -4.33
C VAL A 42 -6.68 8.02 -2.86
N LEU A 43 -7.34 6.91 -2.51
CA LEU A 43 -7.64 6.56 -1.12
C LEU A 43 -6.37 6.36 -0.29
N LEU A 44 -5.34 5.67 -0.82
CA LEU A 44 -4.04 5.56 -0.14
C LEU A 44 -3.41 6.93 0.14
N LYS A 45 -3.46 7.86 -0.83
CA LYS A 45 -2.92 9.23 -0.67
C LYS A 45 -3.66 10.02 0.42
N HIS A 46 -4.93 9.72 0.67
CA HIS A 46 -5.67 10.30 1.79
C HIS A 46 -5.21 9.70 3.13
N ILE A 47 -4.97 8.38 3.19
CA ILE A 47 -4.51 7.71 4.42
C ILE A 47 -3.14 8.21 4.87
N VAL A 48 -2.21 8.47 3.94
CA VAL A 48 -0.89 9.03 4.27
C VAL A 48 -0.92 10.57 4.42
N GLY A 49 -2.09 11.19 4.22
CA GLY A 49 -2.27 12.64 4.36
C GLY A 49 -1.62 13.49 3.27
N ILE A 50 -1.27 12.90 2.10
CA ILE A 50 -0.83 13.67 0.92
C ILE A 50 -2.01 14.43 0.30
N LEU A 51 -3.20 13.85 0.36
CA LEU A 51 -4.43 14.48 -0.09
C LEU A 51 -5.37 14.69 1.10
N LYS A 52 -6.01 15.87 1.16
CA LYS A 52 -7.11 16.13 2.10
C LYS A 52 -8.44 15.79 1.44
N PRO A 53 -9.35 15.07 2.12
CA PRO A 53 -10.69 14.82 1.62
C PRO A 53 -11.49 16.12 1.61
N ASP A 54 -12.50 16.18 0.74
CA ASP A 54 -13.43 17.32 0.70
C ASP A 54 -14.50 17.20 1.80
N LYS A 55 -14.83 15.93 2.18
CA LYS A 55 -15.68 15.61 3.33
C LYS A 55 -15.24 14.30 3.98
N GLY A 56 -15.73 14.05 5.19
CA GLY A 56 -15.43 12.86 5.95
C GLY A 56 -14.21 13.00 6.85
N LYS A 57 -13.80 11.88 7.46
CA LYS A 57 -12.69 11.83 8.42
C LYS A 57 -11.82 10.61 8.16
N ILE A 58 -10.56 10.71 8.53
CA ILE A 58 -9.62 9.60 8.55
C ILE A 58 -8.97 9.56 9.92
N ILE A 59 -9.22 8.50 10.65
CA ILE A 59 -8.74 8.32 12.01
C ILE A 59 -7.65 7.26 12.00
N ILE A 60 -6.46 7.60 12.45
CA ILE A 60 -5.32 6.69 12.62
C ILE A 60 -4.90 6.71 14.09
N ASN A 61 -4.91 5.57 14.74
CA ASN A 61 -4.59 5.44 16.16
C ASN A 61 -5.34 6.48 17.03
N SER A 62 -6.65 6.60 16.79
CA SER A 62 -7.59 7.52 17.49
C SER A 62 -7.36 9.01 17.22
N LYS A 63 -6.52 9.39 16.25
CA LYS A 63 -6.31 10.79 15.83
C LYS A 63 -6.93 11.02 14.45
N ASP A 64 -7.77 12.05 14.32
CA ASP A 64 -8.26 12.52 13.00
C ASP A 64 -7.13 13.25 12.27
N ILE A 65 -6.63 12.64 11.19
CA ILE A 65 -5.47 13.17 10.46
C ILE A 65 -5.82 14.33 9.52
N VAL A 66 -7.11 14.55 9.23
CA VAL A 66 -7.55 15.60 8.29
C VAL A 66 -7.27 17.00 8.83
N HIS A 67 -7.25 17.13 10.16
CA HIS A 67 -7.10 18.39 10.88
C HIS A 67 -5.74 18.54 11.60
N LEU A 68 -4.81 17.60 11.41
CA LEU A 68 -3.47 17.69 11.98
C LEU A 68 -2.68 18.89 11.37
N SER A 69 -1.79 19.44 12.18
CA SER A 69 -0.75 20.34 11.70
C SER A 69 0.21 19.61 10.76
N GLU A 70 0.94 20.33 9.91
CA GLU A 70 1.96 19.67 9.05
C GLU A 70 3.06 19.00 9.87
N GLU A 71 3.40 19.52 11.05
CA GLU A 71 4.38 18.94 11.96
C GLU A 71 3.87 17.58 12.50
N ASP A 72 2.64 17.54 13.02
CA ASP A 72 2.02 16.29 13.50
C ASP A 72 1.82 15.27 12.38
N LEU A 73 1.46 15.76 11.18
CA LEU A 73 1.28 14.92 10.00
C LEU A 73 2.62 14.31 9.54
N ASN A 74 3.71 15.08 9.59
CA ASN A 74 5.06 14.57 9.29
C ASN A 74 5.50 13.53 10.32
N ALA A 75 5.24 13.77 11.61
CA ALA A 75 5.50 12.77 12.67
C ALA A 75 4.69 11.47 12.46
N LEU A 76 3.46 11.58 11.94
CA LEU A 76 2.67 10.42 11.58
C LEU A 76 3.23 9.69 10.34
N ARG A 77 3.64 10.44 9.30
CA ARG A 77 4.22 9.88 8.07
C ARG A 77 5.47 9.03 8.32
N LEU A 78 6.27 9.38 9.35
CA LEU A 78 7.43 8.57 9.78
C LEU A 78 7.03 7.17 10.29
N LYS A 79 5.76 6.96 10.63
CA LYS A 79 5.23 5.66 11.06
C LYS A 79 4.54 4.90 9.92
N ILE A 80 4.52 5.46 8.72
CA ILE A 80 3.85 4.88 7.55
C ILE A 80 4.87 4.66 6.44
N GLY A 81 5.14 3.39 6.13
CA GLY A 81 5.90 3.02 4.95
C GLY A 81 4.99 3.02 3.72
N MET A 82 5.46 3.51 2.58
CA MET A 82 4.71 3.47 1.33
C MET A 82 5.53 2.84 0.20
N VAL A 83 4.94 1.84 -0.45
CA VAL A 83 5.47 1.15 -1.63
C VAL A 83 4.63 1.57 -2.83
N PHE A 84 5.22 2.36 -3.72
CA PHE A 84 4.56 2.86 -4.92
C PHE A 84 4.56 1.83 -6.06
N GLN A 85 3.59 1.91 -6.96
CA GLN A 85 3.42 1.01 -8.11
C GLN A 85 4.70 0.84 -8.95
N GLY A 86 5.43 1.92 -9.23
CA GLY A 86 6.71 1.89 -9.97
C GLY A 86 7.95 1.63 -9.09
N GLY A 87 7.80 1.40 -7.77
CA GLY A 87 8.90 1.39 -6.80
C GLY A 87 9.38 2.80 -6.45
N ALA A 88 9.30 3.76 -7.37
CA ALA A 88 9.70 5.17 -7.19
C ALA A 88 11.09 5.32 -6.55
N LEU A 89 12.06 4.54 -7.03
CA LEU A 89 13.47 4.70 -6.62
C LEU A 89 14.04 5.95 -7.27
N PHE A 90 14.94 6.62 -6.55
CA PHE A 90 15.72 7.72 -7.09
C PHE A 90 16.85 7.15 -7.95
N ASP A 91 16.80 7.35 -9.25
CA ASP A 91 17.78 6.81 -10.20
C ASP A 91 19.20 7.35 -10.01
N SER A 92 19.33 8.52 -9.36
CA SER A 92 20.62 9.17 -9.04
C SER A 92 21.25 8.69 -7.74
N MET A 93 20.57 7.82 -6.98
CA MET A 93 21.00 7.30 -5.69
C MET A 93 21.25 5.81 -5.77
N THR A 94 22.25 5.32 -5.02
CA THR A 94 22.49 3.89 -4.83
C THR A 94 21.31 3.21 -4.15
N VAL A 95 21.29 1.89 -4.15
CA VAL A 95 20.31 1.09 -3.41
C VAL A 95 20.31 1.45 -1.92
N GLY A 96 21.51 1.56 -1.32
CA GLY A 96 21.65 1.92 0.10
C GLY A 96 21.10 3.31 0.41
N GLU A 97 21.42 4.31 -0.43
CA GLU A 97 20.88 5.67 -0.28
C GLU A 97 19.35 5.71 -0.46
N ASN A 98 18.80 4.96 -1.42
CA ASN A 98 17.36 4.81 -1.58
C ASN A 98 16.70 4.20 -0.33
N VAL A 99 17.27 3.14 0.22
CA VAL A 99 16.73 2.45 1.40
C VAL A 99 16.82 3.33 2.64
N GLY A 100 17.99 3.98 2.85
CA GLY A 100 18.23 4.84 4.00
C GLY A 100 17.61 6.24 3.90
N PHE A 101 17.04 6.63 2.76
CA PHE A 101 16.59 7.99 2.49
C PHE A 101 15.72 8.59 3.61
N GLY A 102 14.72 7.85 4.09
CA GLY A 102 13.84 8.32 5.16
C GLY A 102 14.56 8.54 6.49
N LEU A 103 15.58 7.74 6.81
CA LEU A 103 16.38 7.92 8.02
C LEU A 103 17.35 9.10 7.90
N ILE A 104 17.95 9.29 6.72
CA ILE A 104 18.87 10.40 6.44
C ILE A 104 18.16 11.75 6.59
N GLU A 105 16.96 11.87 6.04
CA GLU A 105 16.18 13.12 6.07
C GLU A 105 15.60 13.46 7.44
N HIS A 106 15.34 12.47 8.29
CA HIS A 106 14.53 12.68 9.51
C HIS A 106 15.23 12.33 10.81
N ASN A 107 16.34 11.62 10.79
CA ASN A 107 17.01 11.17 12.01
C ASN A 107 18.51 11.51 12.00
N HIS A 108 19.00 11.99 13.14
CA HIS A 108 20.42 12.10 13.44
C HIS A 108 20.98 10.72 13.85
N THR A 109 20.91 9.75 12.96
CA THR A 109 21.44 8.40 13.15
C THR A 109 22.95 8.40 12.82
N SER A 110 23.75 7.70 13.58
CA SER A 110 25.19 7.57 13.26
C SER A 110 25.37 6.80 11.95
N ASP A 111 26.45 7.10 11.19
CA ASP A 111 26.75 6.40 9.92
C ASP A 111 26.81 4.88 10.06
N LYS A 112 27.23 4.39 11.23
CA LYS A 112 27.31 2.96 11.52
C LYS A 112 25.90 2.35 11.64
N GLU A 113 25.05 2.94 12.48
CA GLU A 113 23.66 2.47 12.67
C GLU A 113 22.86 2.56 11.38
N LEU A 114 23.07 3.62 10.59
CA LEU A 114 22.40 3.78 9.28
C LEU A 114 22.77 2.61 8.36
N ARG A 115 24.06 2.27 8.22
CA ARG A 115 24.50 1.15 7.37
C ARG A 115 23.93 -0.19 7.86
N GLU A 116 23.97 -0.44 9.18
CA GLU A 116 23.41 -1.66 9.78
C GLU A 116 21.91 -1.78 9.51
N THR A 117 21.15 -0.69 9.68
CA THR A 117 19.69 -0.67 9.43
C THR A 117 19.36 -0.85 7.94
N ILE A 118 20.16 -0.28 7.02
CA ILE A 118 20.02 -0.48 5.57
C ILE A 118 20.24 -1.95 5.22
N GLU A 119 21.33 -2.57 5.68
CA GLU A 119 21.62 -3.98 5.41
C GLU A 119 20.58 -4.92 6.03
N GLU A 120 20.11 -4.63 7.24
CA GLU A 120 19.01 -5.36 7.87
C GLU A 120 17.75 -5.30 7.00
N SER A 121 17.38 -4.10 6.51
CA SER A 121 16.20 -3.90 5.67
C SER A 121 16.31 -4.61 4.33
N LEU A 122 17.50 -4.58 3.70
CA LEU A 122 17.79 -5.32 2.47
C LEU A 122 17.75 -6.84 2.71
N SER A 123 18.27 -7.31 3.83
CA SER A 123 18.21 -8.72 4.22
C SER A 123 16.77 -9.21 4.39
N LEU A 124 15.88 -8.41 5.00
CA LEU A 124 14.45 -8.74 5.16
C LEU A 124 13.74 -8.99 3.83
N VAL A 125 14.21 -8.38 2.74
CA VAL A 125 13.65 -8.57 1.40
C VAL A 125 14.47 -9.51 0.52
N GLY A 126 15.49 -10.18 1.08
CA GLY A 126 16.34 -11.15 0.40
C GLY A 126 17.34 -10.53 -0.59
N LEU A 127 17.84 -9.33 -0.29
CA LEU A 127 18.75 -8.55 -1.13
C LEU A 127 20.01 -8.08 -0.38
N SER A 128 20.65 -8.94 0.39
CA SER A 128 21.87 -8.58 1.14
C SER A 128 23.04 -8.23 0.20
N GLY A 129 23.88 -7.28 0.62
CA GLY A 129 25.16 -6.96 -0.02
C GLY A 129 25.06 -6.18 -1.35
N ILE A 130 23.91 -5.59 -1.67
CA ILE A 130 23.70 -4.81 -2.90
C ILE A 130 23.59 -3.30 -2.67
N ALA A 131 23.90 -2.82 -1.47
CA ALA A 131 23.69 -1.40 -1.12
C ALA A 131 24.45 -0.42 -2.04
N SER A 132 25.57 -0.84 -2.64
CA SER A 132 26.38 -0.01 -3.56
C SER A 132 25.89 -0.01 -5.01
N LEU A 133 24.94 -0.88 -5.39
CA LEU A 133 24.42 -0.94 -6.76
C LEU A 133 23.53 0.27 -7.06
N MET A 134 23.39 0.58 -8.35
CA MET A 134 22.44 1.60 -8.83
C MET A 134 21.10 0.94 -9.21
N PRO A 135 19.98 1.67 -9.17
CA PRO A 135 18.70 1.15 -9.63
C PRO A 135 18.71 0.63 -11.08
N SER A 136 19.57 1.17 -11.96
CA SER A 136 19.77 0.68 -13.32
C SER A 136 20.25 -0.76 -13.40
N ASP A 137 20.97 -1.23 -12.39
CA ASP A 137 21.57 -2.57 -12.34
C ASP A 137 20.59 -3.64 -11.86
N LEU A 138 19.37 -3.22 -11.46
CA LEU A 138 18.37 -4.09 -10.84
C LEU A 138 17.31 -4.57 -11.82
N SER A 139 16.90 -5.83 -11.70
CA SER A 139 15.68 -6.33 -12.34
C SER A 139 14.42 -5.65 -11.79
N GLY A 140 13.29 -5.75 -12.52
CA GLY A 140 12.01 -5.19 -12.06
C GLY A 140 11.56 -5.73 -10.69
N GLY A 141 11.73 -7.03 -10.45
CA GLY A 141 11.44 -7.64 -9.15
C GLY A 141 12.37 -7.15 -8.04
N MET A 142 13.66 -6.96 -8.31
CA MET A 142 14.60 -6.39 -7.35
C MET A 142 14.24 -4.93 -7.00
N LYS A 143 13.86 -4.11 -7.99
CA LYS A 143 13.40 -2.72 -7.73
C LYS A 143 12.22 -2.67 -6.78
N LYS A 144 11.26 -3.59 -6.93
CA LYS A 144 10.11 -3.70 -6.02
C LYS A 144 10.53 -4.08 -4.60
N ARG A 145 11.46 -5.02 -4.46
CA ARG A 145 12.00 -5.43 -3.16
C ARG A 145 12.82 -4.31 -2.50
N VAL A 146 13.61 -3.54 -3.26
CA VAL A 146 14.32 -2.36 -2.73
C VAL A 146 13.34 -1.29 -2.27
N ALA A 147 12.26 -1.03 -3.02
CA ALA A 147 11.22 -0.10 -2.60
C ALA A 147 10.54 -0.56 -1.28
N LEU A 148 10.37 -1.86 -1.11
CA LEU A 148 9.87 -2.44 0.15
C LEU A 148 10.90 -2.28 1.29
N ALA A 149 12.19 -2.56 1.04
CA ALA A 149 13.25 -2.33 2.03
C ALA A 149 13.29 -0.87 2.49
N ARG A 150 13.13 0.10 1.55
CA ARG A 150 13.02 1.53 1.87
C ARG A 150 11.84 1.82 2.80
N ALA A 151 10.69 1.23 2.53
CA ALA A 151 9.51 1.40 3.37
C ALA A 151 9.68 0.79 4.77
N LEU A 152 10.46 -0.29 4.90
CA LEU A 152 10.73 -0.99 6.16
C LEU A 152 11.82 -0.31 7.00
N CYS A 153 12.75 0.41 6.36
CA CYS A 153 13.93 0.98 7.01
C CYS A 153 13.59 1.96 8.13
N ILE A 154 12.45 2.64 8.03
CA ILE A 154 11.93 3.54 9.08
C ILE A 154 11.18 2.79 10.20
N LYS A 155 11.13 1.45 10.19
CA LYS A 155 10.40 0.60 11.14
C LYS A 155 8.94 1.04 11.32
N PRO A 156 8.12 1.04 10.25
CA PRO A 156 6.77 1.60 10.25
C PRO A 156 5.79 0.78 11.08
N GLU A 157 4.72 1.44 11.60
CA GLU A 157 3.56 0.77 12.20
C GLU A 157 2.53 0.34 11.12
N ILE A 158 2.52 1.05 9.98
CA ILE A 158 1.59 0.85 8.87
C ILE A 158 2.38 0.80 7.56
N ILE A 159 2.03 -0.14 6.67
CA ILE A 159 2.60 -0.18 5.31
C ILE A 159 1.47 -0.10 4.29
N LEU A 160 1.61 0.85 3.34
CA LEU A 160 0.71 1.04 2.22
C LEU A 160 1.38 0.53 0.95
N TYR A 161 0.70 -0.37 0.23
CA TYR A 161 1.18 -0.94 -1.02
C TYR A 161 0.27 -0.51 -2.17
N ASP A 162 0.81 0.24 -3.12
CA ASP A 162 0.11 0.65 -4.33
C ASP A 162 0.52 -0.26 -5.50
N GLU A 163 -0.34 -1.23 -5.86
CA GLU A 163 -0.14 -2.19 -6.95
C GLU A 163 1.25 -2.86 -6.91
N PRO A 164 1.63 -3.55 -5.81
CA PRO A 164 3.01 -3.99 -5.58
C PRO A 164 3.53 -5.00 -6.61
N THR A 165 2.65 -5.77 -7.24
CA THR A 165 2.98 -6.83 -8.21
C THR A 165 2.80 -6.41 -9.67
N THR A 166 2.30 -5.20 -9.93
CA THR A 166 2.09 -4.73 -11.29
C THR A 166 3.42 -4.52 -12.02
N GLY A 167 3.52 -5.05 -13.25
CA GLY A 167 4.67 -4.86 -14.13
C GLY A 167 5.82 -5.84 -13.90
N VAL A 168 5.61 -6.90 -13.11
CA VAL A 168 6.57 -8.00 -12.97
C VAL A 168 5.96 -9.32 -13.50
N ASP A 169 6.82 -10.29 -13.80
CA ASP A 169 6.38 -11.62 -14.22
C ASP A 169 5.64 -12.37 -13.10
N PRO A 170 4.84 -13.42 -13.42
CA PRO A 170 4.03 -14.11 -12.44
C PRO A 170 4.81 -14.78 -11.29
N ILE A 171 6.06 -15.22 -11.54
CA ILE A 171 6.90 -15.85 -10.51
C ILE A 171 7.38 -14.77 -9.53
N SER A 172 7.86 -13.65 -10.06
CA SER A 172 8.25 -12.49 -9.26
C SER A 172 7.08 -11.92 -8.47
N ALA A 173 5.88 -11.87 -9.06
CA ALA A 173 4.66 -11.43 -8.38
C ALA A 173 4.32 -12.32 -7.18
N ASP A 174 4.35 -13.65 -7.35
CA ASP A 174 4.10 -14.60 -6.26
C ASP A 174 5.14 -14.46 -5.14
N SER A 175 6.42 -14.29 -5.51
CA SER A 175 7.51 -14.07 -4.56
C SER A 175 7.36 -12.75 -3.76
N ILE A 176 6.84 -11.67 -4.38
CA ILE A 176 6.54 -10.42 -3.70
C ILE A 176 5.36 -10.61 -2.74
N ASN A 177 4.31 -11.33 -3.15
CA ASN A 177 3.16 -11.63 -2.29
C ASN A 177 3.57 -12.46 -1.07
N GLU A 178 4.42 -13.47 -1.25
CA GLU A 178 4.97 -14.27 -0.16
C GLU A 178 5.79 -13.39 0.79
N LEU A 179 6.61 -12.49 0.25
CA LEU A 179 7.40 -11.56 1.04
C LEU A 179 6.50 -10.62 1.87
N ILE A 180 5.44 -10.04 1.28
CA ILE A 180 4.47 -9.20 1.99
C ILE A 180 3.85 -9.97 3.16
N LYS A 181 3.42 -11.21 2.92
CA LYS A 181 2.84 -12.07 3.95
C LYS A 181 3.82 -12.39 5.07
N ASN A 182 5.05 -12.81 4.72
CA ASN A 182 6.09 -13.11 5.70
C ASN A 182 6.48 -11.91 6.56
N LEU A 183 6.51 -10.70 5.97
CA LEU A 183 6.77 -9.47 6.70
C LEU A 183 5.63 -9.11 7.64
N HIS A 184 4.38 -9.28 7.19
CA HIS A 184 3.20 -9.12 8.05
C HIS A 184 3.28 -10.05 9.27
N ASP A 185 3.52 -11.33 9.06
CA ASP A 185 3.59 -12.35 10.13
C ASP A 185 4.74 -12.08 11.11
N LYS A 186 5.90 -11.60 10.61
CA LYS A 186 7.08 -11.34 11.44
C LYS A 186 7.02 -10.02 12.21
N LEU A 187 6.50 -8.96 11.58
CA LEU A 187 6.58 -7.61 12.11
C LEU A 187 5.27 -7.14 12.75
N ASN A 188 4.17 -7.88 12.57
CA ASN A 188 2.83 -7.54 13.05
C ASN A 188 2.41 -6.11 12.67
N VAL A 189 2.81 -5.67 11.48
CA VAL A 189 2.47 -4.36 10.92
C VAL A 189 1.06 -4.36 10.35
N THR A 190 0.39 -3.23 10.41
CA THR A 190 -0.89 -3.05 9.72
C THR A 190 -0.62 -2.77 8.24
N SER A 191 -1.20 -3.56 7.34
CA SER A 191 -0.95 -3.43 5.90
C SER A 191 -2.22 -3.05 5.13
N ILE A 192 -2.08 -2.13 4.18
CA ILE A 192 -3.14 -1.81 3.21
C ILE A 192 -2.55 -2.04 1.82
N VAL A 193 -3.13 -2.96 1.09
CA VAL A 193 -2.72 -3.28 -0.28
C VAL A 193 -3.82 -2.84 -1.24
N VAL A 194 -3.51 -2.04 -2.23
CA VAL A 194 -4.44 -1.79 -3.32
C VAL A 194 -3.99 -2.56 -4.55
N THR A 195 -4.90 -3.30 -5.17
CA THR A 195 -4.60 -4.08 -6.36
C THR A 195 -5.86 -4.37 -7.18
N HIS A 196 -5.67 -4.69 -8.45
CA HIS A 196 -6.70 -5.27 -9.32
C HIS A 196 -6.45 -6.77 -9.58
N ASP A 197 -5.33 -7.31 -9.09
CA ASP A 197 -4.99 -8.73 -9.22
C ASP A 197 -5.60 -9.55 -8.08
N MET A 198 -6.59 -10.38 -8.42
CA MET A 198 -7.30 -11.20 -7.44
C MET A 198 -6.44 -12.30 -6.83
N LYS A 199 -5.46 -12.84 -7.61
CA LYS A 199 -4.53 -13.86 -7.06
C LYS A 199 -3.71 -13.27 -5.92
N SER A 200 -3.13 -12.09 -6.12
CA SER A 200 -2.41 -11.35 -5.09
C SER A 200 -3.33 -11.02 -3.90
N ALA A 201 -4.55 -10.51 -4.19
CA ALA A 201 -5.50 -10.13 -3.14
C ALA A 201 -5.82 -11.30 -2.19
N TYR A 202 -6.11 -12.48 -2.73
CA TYR A 202 -6.40 -13.68 -1.93
C TYR A 202 -5.17 -14.23 -1.21
N ARG A 203 -3.96 -14.02 -1.75
CA ARG A 203 -2.71 -14.52 -1.16
C ARG A 203 -2.31 -13.76 0.09
N VAL A 204 -2.51 -12.42 0.10
CA VAL A 204 -1.97 -11.54 1.15
C VAL A 204 -3.02 -11.02 2.12
N GLY A 205 -4.31 -11.00 1.74
CA GLY A 205 -5.36 -10.31 2.50
C GLY A 205 -5.98 -11.14 3.61
N ASP A 206 -6.11 -10.56 4.80
CA ASP A 206 -7.00 -11.05 5.86
C ASP A 206 -8.43 -10.57 5.61
N LYS A 207 -8.56 -9.34 5.08
CA LYS A 207 -9.81 -8.69 4.72
C LYS A 207 -9.70 -8.10 3.32
N LEU A 208 -10.72 -8.29 2.49
CA LEU A 208 -10.87 -7.65 1.20
C LEU A 208 -11.98 -6.60 1.26
N ALA A 209 -11.81 -5.48 0.55
CA ALA A 209 -12.83 -4.46 0.36
C ALA A 209 -12.87 -4.06 -1.12
N MET A 210 -14.04 -4.11 -1.75
CA MET A 210 -14.16 -3.73 -3.15
C MET A 210 -14.58 -2.27 -3.30
N LEU A 211 -13.70 -1.48 -3.94
CA LEU A 211 -13.98 -0.09 -4.31
C LEU A 211 -14.53 -0.06 -5.74
N TYR A 212 -15.77 0.41 -5.86
CA TYR A 212 -16.47 0.56 -7.14
C TYR A 212 -17.21 1.89 -7.18
N GLN A 213 -17.03 2.66 -8.26
CA GLN A 213 -17.64 3.99 -8.47
C GLN A 213 -17.51 4.92 -7.23
N GLY A 214 -16.34 4.87 -6.57
CA GLY A 214 -16.03 5.73 -5.42
C GLY A 214 -16.62 5.29 -4.09
N LYS A 215 -17.19 4.08 -3.98
CA LYS A 215 -17.75 3.51 -2.76
C LYS A 215 -17.20 2.13 -2.47
N ILE A 216 -17.12 1.75 -1.20
CA ILE A 216 -16.92 0.36 -0.81
C ILE A 216 -18.28 -0.35 -0.93
N ILE A 217 -18.40 -1.29 -1.87
CA ILE A 217 -19.65 -2.03 -2.13
C ILE A 217 -19.68 -3.40 -1.48
N ALA A 218 -18.53 -3.96 -1.15
CA ALA A 218 -18.40 -5.22 -0.44
C ALA A 218 -17.15 -5.23 0.42
N GLN A 219 -17.20 -5.87 1.58
CA GLN A 219 -16.04 -6.12 2.43
C GLN A 219 -16.25 -7.41 3.23
N GLY A 220 -15.18 -8.15 3.46
CA GLY A 220 -15.21 -9.41 4.20
C GLY A 220 -13.89 -10.16 4.10
N SER A 221 -13.83 -11.36 4.65
CA SER A 221 -12.71 -12.29 4.46
C SER A 221 -12.61 -12.71 2.98
N PRO A 222 -11.46 -13.23 2.53
CA PRO A 222 -11.31 -13.80 1.19
C PRO A 222 -12.43 -14.80 0.83
N ASN A 223 -12.80 -15.67 1.78
CA ASN A 223 -13.86 -16.66 1.57
C ASN A 223 -15.26 -16.05 1.42
N GLU A 224 -15.57 -14.99 2.17
CA GLU A 224 -16.86 -14.30 2.05
C GLU A 224 -16.95 -13.57 0.72
N ILE A 225 -15.89 -12.90 0.28
CA ILE A 225 -15.86 -12.21 -1.01
C ILE A 225 -15.99 -13.21 -2.18
N GLN A 226 -15.34 -14.38 -2.10
CA GLN A 226 -15.49 -15.43 -3.14
C GLN A 226 -16.90 -16.00 -3.24
N LYS A 227 -17.66 -16.03 -2.16
CA LYS A 227 -19.03 -16.57 -2.09
C LYS A 227 -20.11 -15.50 -2.28
N THR A 228 -19.72 -14.28 -2.63
CA THR A 228 -20.67 -13.19 -2.77
C THR A 228 -21.68 -13.45 -3.90
N GLU A 229 -22.94 -13.07 -3.66
CA GLU A 229 -24.01 -13.09 -4.67
C GLU A 229 -24.14 -11.73 -5.39
N ASP A 230 -23.42 -10.69 -4.95
CA ASP A 230 -23.42 -9.40 -5.62
C ASP A 230 -22.87 -9.52 -7.03
N PRO A 231 -23.65 -9.20 -8.07
CA PRO A 231 -23.26 -9.45 -9.46
C PRO A 231 -22.07 -8.59 -9.92
N ILE A 232 -21.86 -7.39 -9.33
CA ILE A 232 -20.72 -6.52 -9.62
C ILE A 232 -19.44 -7.14 -9.05
N VAL A 233 -19.49 -7.55 -7.79
CA VAL A 233 -18.34 -8.20 -7.13
C VAL A 233 -18.02 -9.51 -7.84
N HIS A 234 -19.05 -10.35 -8.10
CA HIS A 234 -18.88 -11.63 -8.79
C HIS A 234 -18.25 -11.45 -10.19
N GLN A 235 -18.70 -10.48 -10.97
CA GLN A 235 -18.08 -10.19 -12.28
C GLN A 235 -16.61 -9.83 -12.15
N PHE A 236 -16.28 -8.95 -11.17
CA PHE A 236 -14.91 -8.47 -10.99
C PHE A 236 -13.95 -9.58 -10.55
N ILE A 237 -14.31 -10.34 -9.53
CA ILE A 237 -13.42 -11.36 -8.95
C ILE A 237 -13.18 -12.55 -9.87
N ASN A 238 -14.13 -12.83 -10.78
CA ASN A 238 -14.03 -13.90 -11.78
C ASN A 238 -13.51 -13.43 -13.14
N GLY A 239 -13.26 -12.11 -13.32
CA GLY A 239 -12.74 -11.54 -14.57
C GLY A 239 -13.69 -11.73 -15.77
N LEU A 240 -15.01 -11.70 -15.55
CA LEU A 240 -16.00 -11.93 -16.59
C LEU A 240 -16.11 -10.72 -17.51
N ALA A 241 -16.05 -10.98 -18.83
CA ALA A 241 -16.11 -9.93 -19.84
C ALA A 241 -17.50 -9.25 -19.92
N HIS A 242 -18.57 -9.98 -19.59
CA HIS A 242 -19.95 -9.50 -19.65
C HIS A 242 -20.54 -9.43 -18.25
N GLY A 243 -21.32 -8.38 -17.97
CA GLY A 243 -22.01 -8.16 -16.71
C GLY A 243 -22.14 -6.68 -16.34
N PRO A 244 -22.68 -6.36 -15.17
CA PRO A 244 -23.10 -5.00 -14.79
C PRO A 244 -21.98 -3.95 -14.79
N ILE A 245 -20.71 -4.36 -14.73
CA ILE A 245 -19.56 -3.41 -14.81
C ILE A 245 -19.31 -2.95 -16.25
N THR A 246 -19.61 -3.78 -17.25
CA THR A 246 -19.30 -3.54 -18.67
C THR A 246 -20.49 -3.13 -19.50
N GLU A 247 -21.72 -3.27 -18.98
CA GLU A 247 -22.98 -2.91 -19.64
C GLU A 247 -23.48 -1.51 -19.24
N THR A 248 -22.71 -0.77 -18.44
CA THR A 248 -22.91 0.64 -18.07
C THR A 248 -21.92 1.51 -18.83
#